data_a521c8ab6afdc2aefc676320557edcb6
#
_entry.id   a521c8ab6afdc2aefc676320557edcb6
#
_cell.length_a   1.000
_cell.length_b   1.000
_cell.length_c   1.000
_cell.angle_alpha   90.00
_cell.angle_beta   90.00
_cell.angle_gamma   90.00
#
_symmetry.space_group_name_H-M   'P 1'
#
loop_
_entity.id
_entity.type
_entity.pdbx_description
1 polymer ?
#
loop_
_entity_poly.entity_id
_entity_poly.type
_entity_poly.pdbx_seq_one_letter_code
_entity_poly.pdbx_strand_id
1 'polypeptide(L)'
;GEPNDTNSHPIKSFNGEFAIVHNGIIENYKELKKILLKKGYKFFTETDTEVLVNFIELCVSNSNSLDKGISYALSKLQGAFGIVLIKKSNPEIMYAARKGSPLAFGKKGSNFFIASDATPIIKYTKKIIYLDNGQLLKIKKNEFQILDFNLNSVPKKFKEVDIELEKVELGNYNTYMLKEIMEQPESLSQTMLGRIKDNNITLGGIQDYGQPLLETKRIIIIGCGTSWHAGLVAEYFYEKYIKIPVEVEYASEFRYRFPIINKGDVIFVISQSGETADTLEATRIAKKKGAIVLGIVNAVGSSIARLTDEGCYLHAGPEIGV
;
A
#
# COMPACT_ATOMS: atom_id res chain seq x y z
N GLY A 1 13.94 -14.05 2.45
CA GLY A 1 14.48 -15.30 3.05
C GLY A 1 13.48 -16.42 2.90
N GLU A 2 13.92 -17.67 3.13
CA GLU A 2 13.01 -18.81 3.13
C GLU A 2 11.94 -18.67 4.23
N PRO A 3 10.68 -19.12 4.01
CA PRO A 3 9.62 -19.08 5.00
C PRO A 3 9.88 -20.13 6.10
N ASN A 4 10.47 -19.67 7.20
CA ASN A 4 10.75 -20.46 8.40
C ASN A 4 10.66 -19.60 9.66
N ASP A 5 10.66 -20.21 10.83
CA ASP A 5 10.50 -19.50 12.11
C ASP A 5 11.59 -18.47 12.36
N THR A 6 12.83 -18.69 11.87
CA THR A 6 13.94 -17.75 12.03
C THR A 6 13.75 -16.47 11.24
N ASN A 7 13.12 -16.57 10.07
CA ASN A 7 12.84 -15.43 9.18
C ASN A 7 11.47 -14.78 9.43
N SER A 8 10.70 -15.31 10.39
CA SER A 8 9.35 -14.82 10.71
C SER A 8 9.38 -13.56 11.58
N HIS A 9 8.45 -12.63 11.33
CA HIS A 9 8.25 -11.47 12.20
C HIS A 9 7.61 -11.86 13.54
N PRO A 10 7.94 -11.15 14.63
CA PRO A 10 8.83 -9.99 14.71
C PRO A 10 10.31 -10.36 14.73
N ILE A 11 11.14 -9.57 14.03
CA ILE A 11 12.60 -9.71 14.04
C ILE A 11 13.19 -8.82 15.15
N LYS A 12 14.14 -9.37 15.90
CA LYS A 12 14.86 -8.63 16.96
C LYS A 12 16.17 -8.06 16.44
N SER A 13 16.60 -6.93 17.00
CA SER A 13 17.94 -6.40 16.77
C SER A 13 19.02 -7.26 17.43
N PHE A 14 20.25 -7.12 16.98
CA PHE A 14 21.41 -7.90 17.45
C PHE A 14 21.60 -7.87 18.97
N ASN A 15 21.45 -6.70 19.60
CA ASN A 15 21.51 -6.58 21.06
C ASN A 15 20.17 -6.86 21.76
N GLY A 16 19.12 -7.19 21.03
CA GLY A 16 17.80 -7.49 21.56
C GLY A 16 17.02 -6.28 22.12
N GLU A 17 17.49 -5.07 21.83
CA GLU A 17 16.86 -3.83 22.32
C GLU A 17 15.63 -3.45 21.52
N PHE A 18 15.55 -3.84 20.25
CA PHE A 18 14.43 -3.53 19.38
C PHE A 18 13.76 -4.80 18.84
N ALA A 19 12.47 -4.72 18.62
CA ALA A 19 11.71 -5.69 17.83
C ALA A 19 10.89 -4.96 16.78
N ILE A 20 10.85 -5.52 15.56
CA ILE A 20 10.20 -4.91 14.40
C ILE A 20 9.33 -5.92 13.65
N VAL A 21 8.21 -5.46 13.13
CA VAL A 21 7.49 -6.09 12.02
C VAL A 21 7.60 -5.19 10.80
N HIS A 22 7.74 -5.78 9.61
CA HIS A 22 8.06 -5.06 8.38
C HIS A 22 7.34 -5.70 7.19
N ASN A 23 6.66 -4.86 6.43
CA ASN A 23 6.15 -5.18 5.11
C ASN A 23 6.87 -4.32 4.07
N GLY A 24 7.42 -4.93 3.05
CA GLY A 24 8.13 -4.24 1.99
C GLY A 24 9.52 -4.80 1.73
N ILE A 25 10.37 -4.01 1.08
CA ILE A 25 11.75 -4.39 0.72
C ILE A 25 12.67 -3.20 0.93
N ILE A 26 13.78 -3.42 1.64
CA ILE A 26 14.85 -2.44 1.79
C ILE A 26 15.91 -2.68 0.70
N GLU A 27 15.84 -1.91 -0.37
CA GLU A 27 16.67 -2.13 -1.57
C GLU A 27 18.17 -1.95 -1.29
N ASN A 28 18.54 -0.99 -0.43
CA ASN A 28 19.94 -0.74 -0.06
C ASN A 28 20.43 -1.60 1.13
N TYR A 29 19.74 -2.72 1.45
CA TYR A 29 20.10 -3.56 2.60
C TYR A 29 21.55 -4.07 2.55
N LYS A 30 22.10 -4.35 1.36
CA LYS A 30 23.47 -4.84 1.20
C LYS A 30 24.52 -3.81 1.66
N GLU A 31 24.28 -2.54 1.38
CA GLU A 31 25.15 -1.44 1.80
C GLU A 31 25.09 -1.24 3.32
N LEU A 32 23.86 -1.22 3.86
CA LEU A 32 23.63 -1.10 5.29
C LEU A 32 24.23 -2.29 6.05
N LYS A 33 24.11 -3.52 5.54
CA LYS A 33 24.71 -4.72 6.12
C LYS A 33 26.24 -4.62 6.18
N LYS A 34 26.91 -4.09 5.15
CA LYS A 34 28.35 -3.86 5.16
C LYS A 34 28.78 -2.89 6.26
N ILE A 35 28.01 -1.82 6.49
CA ILE A 35 28.26 -0.86 7.58
C ILE A 35 28.12 -1.54 8.94
N LEU A 36 27.07 -2.32 9.13
CA LEU A 36 26.78 -3.03 10.37
C LEU A 36 27.84 -4.08 10.70
N LEU A 37 28.29 -4.86 9.71
CA LEU A 37 29.37 -5.85 9.87
C LEU A 37 30.67 -5.19 10.34
N LYS A 38 31.04 -4.01 9.79
CA LYS A 38 32.21 -3.23 10.23
C LYS A 38 32.08 -2.72 11.68
N LYS A 39 30.85 -2.63 12.19
CA LYS A 39 30.54 -2.24 13.58
C LYS A 39 30.37 -3.44 14.52
N GLY A 40 30.63 -4.68 14.04
CA GLY A 40 30.57 -5.89 14.84
C GLY A 40 29.19 -6.54 14.97
N TYR A 41 28.20 -6.07 14.23
CA TYR A 41 26.88 -6.73 14.21
C TYR A 41 26.97 -8.09 13.54
N LYS A 42 26.22 -9.06 14.07
CA LYS A 42 26.05 -10.39 13.48
C LYS A 42 24.62 -10.54 12.99
N PHE A 43 24.41 -11.42 12.03
CA PHE A 43 23.10 -11.66 11.41
C PHE A 43 22.74 -13.12 11.57
N PHE A 44 21.49 -13.37 11.93
CA PHE A 44 20.94 -14.69 12.23
C PHE A 44 19.83 -15.09 11.24
N THR A 45 19.30 -14.11 10.50
CA THR A 45 18.25 -14.31 9.50
C THR A 45 18.74 -13.95 8.09
N GLU A 46 18.01 -14.36 7.09
CA GLU A 46 18.27 -14.02 5.69
C GLU A 46 17.44 -12.80 5.23
N THR A 47 16.84 -12.08 6.18
CA THR A 47 15.90 -10.99 5.88
C THR A 47 16.59 -9.62 5.83
N ASP A 48 16.11 -8.77 4.96
CA ASP A 48 16.44 -7.34 4.96
C ASP A 48 15.87 -6.63 6.21
N THR A 49 14.85 -7.21 6.82
CA THR A 49 14.24 -6.75 8.07
C THR A 49 15.23 -6.77 9.24
N GLU A 50 16.09 -7.78 9.32
CA GLU A 50 17.14 -7.83 10.34
C GLU A 50 18.19 -6.74 10.12
N VAL A 51 18.52 -6.47 8.86
CA VAL A 51 19.40 -5.35 8.52
C VAL A 51 18.79 -4.03 8.93
N LEU A 52 17.50 -3.85 8.65
CA LEU A 52 16.75 -2.65 9.02
C LEU A 52 16.74 -2.42 10.52
N VAL A 53 16.36 -3.41 11.33
CA VAL A 53 16.26 -3.22 12.79
C VAL A 53 17.62 -2.99 13.43
N ASN A 54 18.66 -3.65 12.93
CA ASN A 54 20.05 -3.44 13.37
C ASN A 54 20.56 -2.04 13.01
N PHE A 55 20.18 -1.53 11.84
CA PHE A 55 20.54 -0.19 11.42
C PHE A 55 19.83 0.88 12.27
N ILE A 56 18.56 0.68 12.60
CA ILE A 56 17.84 1.54 13.55
C ILE A 56 18.54 1.52 14.91
N GLU A 57 18.91 0.36 15.44
CA GLU A 57 19.61 0.23 16.71
C GLU A 57 20.93 1.01 16.69
N LEU A 58 21.75 0.87 15.65
CA LEU A 58 23.00 1.61 15.46
C LEU A 58 22.77 3.13 15.43
N CYS A 59 21.77 3.58 14.69
CA CYS A 59 21.47 5.01 14.59
C CYS A 59 20.97 5.60 15.91
N VAL A 60 20.18 4.83 16.65
CA VAL A 60 19.69 5.24 17.98
C VAL A 60 20.83 5.28 19.00
N SER A 61 21.74 4.30 19.00
CA SER A 61 22.90 4.28 19.91
C SER A 61 23.87 5.45 19.69
N ASN A 62 23.92 5.96 18.46
CA ASN A 62 24.72 7.14 18.09
C ASN A 62 23.96 8.47 18.20
N SER A 63 22.75 8.46 18.73
CA SER A 63 21.91 9.65 18.83
C SER A 63 21.58 10.00 20.28
N ASN A 64 21.46 11.30 20.56
CA ASN A 64 21.03 11.79 21.87
C ASN A 64 19.50 11.68 22.09
N SER A 65 18.76 11.19 21.12
CA SER A 65 17.29 11.07 21.17
C SER A 65 16.84 9.86 20.37
N LEU A 66 15.90 9.09 20.95
CA LEU A 66 15.27 7.94 20.29
C LEU A 66 14.59 8.37 19.00
N ASP A 67 13.81 9.46 19.03
CA ASP A 67 13.10 9.98 17.87
C ASP A 67 14.07 10.39 16.75
N LYS A 68 15.15 11.08 17.07
CA LYS A 68 16.16 11.50 16.09
C LYS A 68 16.90 10.33 15.49
N GLY A 69 17.26 9.33 16.29
CA GLY A 69 17.94 8.13 15.80
C GLY A 69 17.06 7.31 14.85
N ILE A 70 15.80 7.09 15.21
CA ILE A 70 14.84 6.39 14.36
C ILE A 70 14.60 7.17 13.07
N SER A 71 14.29 8.46 13.17
CA SER A 71 14.04 9.33 12.01
C SER A 71 15.23 9.34 11.04
N TYR A 72 16.44 9.48 11.56
CA TYR A 72 17.66 9.44 10.77
C TYR A 72 17.81 8.10 10.05
N ALA A 73 17.62 6.98 10.76
CA ALA A 73 17.66 5.67 10.14
C ALA A 73 16.67 5.56 8.98
N LEU A 74 15.40 5.92 9.19
CA LEU A 74 14.35 5.86 8.18
C LEU A 74 14.66 6.73 6.96
N SER A 75 15.28 7.90 7.14
CA SER A 75 15.67 8.79 6.04
C SER A 75 16.75 8.22 5.12
N LYS A 76 17.54 7.24 5.60
CA LYS A 76 18.62 6.59 4.84
C LYS A 76 18.16 5.34 4.07
N LEU A 77 16.94 4.88 4.32
CA LEU A 77 16.41 3.69 3.66
C LEU A 77 15.99 4.00 2.23
N GLN A 78 16.34 3.09 1.33
CA GLN A 78 15.84 3.04 -0.04
C GLN A 78 14.89 1.84 -0.17
N GLY A 79 13.84 1.98 -0.98
CA GLY A 79 12.81 0.98 -1.15
C GLY A 79 11.50 1.33 -0.46
N ALA A 80 10.60 0.37 -0.39
CA ALA A 80 9.27 0.51 0.19
C ALA A 80 9.18 -0.24 1.52
N PHE A 81 8.62 0.40 2.54
CA PHE A 81 8.42 -0.22 3.84
C PHE A 81 7.19 0.32 4.58
N GLY A 82 6.55 -0.57 5.32
CA GLY A 82 5.61 -0.28 6.39
C GLY A 82 6.08 -1.04 7.63
N ILE A 83 6.43 -0.34 8.69
CA ILE A 83 7.02 -0.92 9.89
C ILE A 83 6.26 -0.57 11.16
N VAL A 84 6.32 -1.49 12.13
CA VAL A 84 6.01 -1.19 13.54
C VAL A 84 7.20 -1.63 14.38
N LEU A 85 7.65 -0.75 15.26
CA LEU A 85 8.87 -0.89 16.05
C LEU A 85 8.58 -0.63 17.52
N ILE A 86 9.13 -1.48 18.39
CA ILE A 86 9.13 -1.29 19.84
C ILE A 86 10.56 -1.39 20.38
N LYS A 87 10.84 -0.71 21.49
CA LYS A 87 12.11 -0.79 22.20
C LYS A 87 11.93 -1.43 23.58
N LYS A 88 12.74 -2.45 23.89
CA LYS A 88 12.67 -3.20 25.14
C LYS A 88 12.81 -2.32 26.39
N SER A 89 13.78 -1.41 26.38
CA SER A 89 14.03 -0.50 27.50
C SER A 89 13.02 0.65 27.60
N ASN A 90 12.09 0.79 26.62
CA ASN A 90 11.02 1.79 26.65
C ASN A 90 9.73 1.24 25.99
N PRO A 91 9.12 0.19 26.57
CA PRO A 91 7.99 -0.52 25.96
C PRO A 91 6.71 0.31 25.88
N GLU A 92 6.66 1.45 26.57
CA GLU A 92 5.52 2.38 26.54
C GLU A 92 5.41 3.15 25.21
N ILE A 93 6.47 3.16 24.42
CA ILE A 93 6.50 3.89 23.14
C ILE A 93 6.55 2.89 22.00
N MET A 94 5.61 3.03 21.10
CA MET A 94 5.56 2.30 19.83
C MET A 94 5.76 3.30 18.68
N TYR A 95 6.55 2.92 17.71
CA TYR A 95 6.72 3.67 16.47
C TYR A 95 6.16 2.89 15.31
N ALA A 96 5.53 3.59 14.37
CA ALA A 96 5.17 3.02 13.10
C ALA A 96 5.54 4.00 11.98
N ALA A 97 6.07 3.51 10.88
CA ALA A 97 6.51 4.39 9.80
C ALA A 97 6.18 3.78 8.44
N ARG A 98 5.95 4.66 7.49
CA ARG A 98 5.58 4.28 6.13
C ARG A 98 6.40 5.01 5.08
N LYS A 99 6.84 4.23 4.07
CA LYS A 99 7.33 4.70 2.78
C LYS A 99 7.02 3.62 1.73
N GLY A 100 6.12 3.88 0.80
CA GLY A 100 5.70 2.90 -0.21
C GLY A 100 4.63 1.93 0.28
N SER A 101 4.96 1.02 1.21
CA SER A 101 4.01 0.03 1.73
C SER A 101 2.92 0.67 2.61
N PRO A 102 1.65 0.21 2.53
CA PRO A 102 0.55 0.81 3.26
C PRO A 102 0.65 0.61 4.78
N LEU A 103 0.05 1.54 5.53
CA LEU A 103 -0.09 1.43 6.97
C LEU A 103 -1.29 2.22 7.46
N ALA A 104 -2.23 1.53 8.10
CA ALA A 104 -3.45 2.07 8.69
C ALA A 104 -3.33 2.10 10.22
N PHE A 105 -3.90 3.13 10.83
CA PHE A 105 -3.90 3.36 12.26
C PHE A 105 -5.30 3.67 12.75
N GLY A 106 -5.79 2.92 13.74
CA GLY A 106 -7.09 3.09 14.39
C GLY A 106 -6.96 3.34 15.88
N LYS A 107 -7.96 4.03 16.47
CA LYS A 107 -8.04 4.27 17.91
C LYS A 107 -9.45 3.99 18.42
N LYS A 108 -9.54 3.27 19.56
CA LYS A 108 -10.79 3.07 20.34
C LYS A 108 -10.49 3.22 21.81
N GLY A 109 -10.98 4.31 22.42
CA GLY A 109 -10.63 4.64 23.81
C GLY A 109 -9.12 4.84 23.96
N SER A 110 -8.51 4.04 24.86
CA SER A 110 -7.06 4.00 25.09
C SER A 110 -6.30 3.02 24.20
N ASN A 111 -7.00 2.22 23.41
CA ASN A 111 -6.39 1.18 22.58
C ASN A 111 -6.05 1.73 21.19
N PHE A 112 -4.90 1.31 20.68
CA PHE A 112 -4.40 1.64 19.35
C PHE A 112 -4.22 0.38 18.53
N PHE A 113 -4.54 0.47 17.25
CA PHE A 113 -4.48 -0.63 16.29
C PHE A 113 -3.69 -0.17 15.07
N ILE A 114 -2.73 -0.98 14.65
CA ILE A 114 -1.92 -0.71 13.45
C ILE A 114 -1.95 -1.96 12.59
N ALA A 115 -2.21 -1.78 11.30
CA ALA A 115 -2.19 -2.86 10.32
C ALA A 115 -1.81 -2.30 8.94
N SER A 116 -1.52 -3.17 7.99
CA SER A 116 -1.24 -2.78 6.61
C SER A 116 -2.46 -2.17 5.91
N ASP A 117 -3.67 -2.58 6.29
CA ASP A 117 -4.93 -2.00 5.81
C ASP A 117 -5.97 -1.86 6.94
N ALA A 118 -7.15 -1.33 6.62
CA ALA A 118 -8.21 -1.10 7.61
C ALA A 118 -8.94 -2.38 8.05
N THR A 119 -8.93 -3.43 7.23
CA THR A 119 -9.75 -4.64 7.44
C THR A 119 -9.58 -5.28 8.82
N PRO A 120 -8.35 -5.53 9.33
CA PRO A 120 -8.17 -6.07 10.67
C PRO A 120 -8.58 -5.10 11.80
N ILE A 121 -8.64 -3.79 11.49
CA ILE A 121 -8.90 -2.73 12.49
C ILE A 121 -10.40 -2.48 12.66
N ILE A 122 -11.21 -2.63 11.60
CA ILE A 122 -12.62 -2.21 11.61
C ILE A 122 -13.49 -2.94 12.64
N LYS A 123 -13.15 -4.17 12.99
CA LYS A 123 -13.83 -4.90 14.08
C LYS A 123 -13.67 -4.23 15.45
N TYR A 124 -12.71 -3.33 15.58
CA TYR A 124 -12.46 -2.57 16.81
C TYR A 124 -12.92 -1.11 16.67
N THR A 125 -12.64 -0.47 15.53
CA THR A 125 -13.00 0.92 15.25
C THR A 125 -13.08 1.20 13.76
N LYS A 126 -14.09 1.95 13.34
CA LYS A 126 -14.21 2.46 11.96
C LYS A 126 -13.44 3.78 11.74
N LYS A 127 -12.90 4.40 12.81
CA LYS A 127 -12.10 5.63 12.72
C LYS A 127 -10.65 5.30 12.43
N ILE A 128 -10.22 5.58 11.20
CA ILE A 128 -8.92 5.19 10.66
C ILE A 128 -8.15 6.42 10.18
N ILE A 129 -6.83 6.40 10.38
CA ILE A 129 -5.87 7.28 9.70
C ILE A 129 -4.98 6.39 8.84
N TYR A 130 -4.90 6.67 7.55
CA TYR A 130 -3.85 6.12 6.70
C TYR A 130 -2.63 7.03 6.76
N LEU A 131 -1.47 6.46 7.08
CA LEU A 131 -0.22 7.21 7.00
C LEU A 131 0.15 7.48 5.54
N ASP A 132 0.74 8.63 5.26
CA ASP A 132 1.33 8.94 3.97
C ASP A 132 2.82 8.57 3.94
N ASN A 133 3.41 8.59 2.75
CA ASN A 133 4.84 8.33 2.60
C ASN A 133 5.69 9.34 3.38
N GLY A 134 6.70 8.84 4.06
CA GLY A 134 7.59 9.67 4.86
C GLY A 134 7.01 10.09 6.20
N GLN A 135 5.93 9.44 6.67
CA GLN A 135 5.35 9.70 7.97
C GLN A 135 5.77 8.67 9.01
N LEU A 136 5.98 9.17 10.21
CA LEU A 136 6.30 8.45 11.44
C LEU A 136 5.19 8.68 12.46
N LEU A 137 4.50 7.63 12.85
CA LEU A 137 3.56 7.61 13.96
C LEU A 137 4.32 7.22 15.24
N LYS A 138 4.20 8.03 16.26
CA LYS A 138 4.68 7.77 17.62
C LYS A 138 3.47 7.64 18.54
N ILE A 139 3.36 6.51 19.22
CA ILE A 139 2.33 6.25 20.22
C ILE A 139 3.01 6.15 21.58
N LYS A 140 2.51 6.88 22.55
CA LYS A 140 2.95 6.81 23.95
C LYS A 140 1.76 6.81 24.88
N LYS A 141 1.52 5.71 25.60
CA LYS A 141 0.33 5.52 26.46
C LYS A 141 -0.96 5.79 25.69
N ASN A 142 -1.70 6.84 26.01
CA ASN A 142 -2.99 7.20 25.42
C ASN A 142 -2.88 8.28 24.32
N GLU A 143 -1.67 8.72 24.00
CA GLU A 143 -1.39 9.79 23.07
C GLU A 143 -0.69 9.28 21.83
N PHE A 144 -0.88 9.99 20.72
CA PHE A 144 -0.14 9.73 19.51
C PHE A 144 0.24 11.04 18.82
N GLN A 145 1.31 10.99 18.05
CA GLN A 145 1.79 12.06 17.20
C GLN A 145 2.13 11.50 15.83
N ILE A 146 1.77 12.22 14.78
CA ILE A 146 2.22 11.91 13.43
C ILE A 146 3.23 12.99 13.03
N LEU A 147 4.40 12.55 12.62
CA LEU A 147 5.55 13.37 12.27
C LEU A 147 5.99 13.04 10.85
N ASP A 148 6.66 13.95 10.19
CA ASP A 148 7.48 13.60 9.03
C ASP A 148 8.85 13.03 9.46
N PHE A 149 9.68 12.58 8.51
CA PHE A 149 11.03 12.10 8.82
C PHE A 149 12.01 13.20 9.21
N ASN A 150 11.61 14.47 9.25
CA ASN A 150 12.35 15.58 9.84
C ASN A 150 11.84 15.92 11.26
N LEU A 151 10.89 15.12 11.79
CA LEU A 151 10.24 15.30 13.08
C LEU A 151 9.32 16.52 13.16
N ASN A 152 8.89 17.08 12.04
CA ASN A 152 7.84 18.09 12.02
C ASN A 152 6.48 17.44 12.23
N SER A 153 5.61 18.08 13.00
CA SER A 153 4.25 17.58 13.24
C SER A 153 3.41 17.67 11.98
N VAL A 154 2.73 16.57 11.66
CA VAL A 154 1.81 16.47 10.53
C VAL A 154 0.39 16.25 11.08
N PRO A 155 -0.46 17.28 11.05
CA PRO A 155 -1.82 17.13 11.55
C PRO A 155 -2.63 16.21 10.63
N LYS A 156 -3.23 15.17 11.21
CA LYS A 156 -4.15 14.28 10.52
C LYS A 156 -5.41 14.06 11.34
N LYS A 157 -6.53 13.89 10.65
CA LYS A 157 -7.82 13.58 11.27
C LYS A 157 -8.21 12.13 10.93
N PHE A 158 -8.86 11.47 11.88
CA PHE A 158 -9.50 10.19 11.62
C PHE A 158 -10.58 10.37 10.55
N LYS A 159 -10.61 9.44 9.61
CA LYS A 159 -11.70 9.28 8.65
C LYS A 159 -12.52 8.07 9.06
N GLU A 160 -13.81 8.16 8.90
CA GLU A 160 -14.68 7.00 9.07
C GLU A 160 -14.63 6.16 7.79
N VAL A 161 -14.38 4.86 7.98
CA VAL A 161 -14.33 3.89 6.88
C VAL A 161 -15.62 3.10 6.90
N ASP A 162 -16.36 3.18 5.81
CA ASP A 162 -17.64 2.49 5.65
C ASP A 162 -17.39 1.05 5.13
N ILE A 163 -16.96 0.19 6.02
CA ILE A 163 -16.83 -1.26 5.78
C ILE A 163 -17.74 -1.97 6.77
N GLU A 164 -18.64 -2.80 6.27
CA GLU A 164 -19.53 -3.61 7.08
C GLU A 164 -18.79 -4.82 7.65
N LEU A 165 -18.89 -5.03 8.98
CA LEU A 165 -18.22 -6.15 9.67
C LEU A 165 -18.65 -7.51 9.13
N GLU A 166 -19.91 -7.66 8.80
CA GLU A 166 -20.49 -8.91 8.27
C GLU A 166 -19.83 -9.34 6.96
N LYS A 167 -19.38 -8.37 6.14
CA LYS A 167 -18.64 -8.66 4.89
C LYS A 167 -17.19 -9.11 5.12
N VAL A 168 -16.65 -8.87 6.31
CA VAL A 168 -15.28 -9.28 6.69
C VAL A 168 -15.28 -10.67 7.36
N GLU A 169 -16.40 -11.10 7.90
CA GLU A 169 -16.51 -12.40 8.58
C GLU A 169 -16.52 -13.56 7.56
N LEU A 170 -15.91 -14.67 7.94
CA LEU A 170 -15.81 -15.88 7.11
C LEU A 170 -17.19 -16.51 6.80
N GLY A 171 -18.17 -16.28 7.69
CA GLY A 171 -19.50 -16.85 7.56
C GLY A 171 -19.46 -18.40 7.60
N ASN A 172 -20.22 -19.03 6.70
CA ASN A 172 -20.30 -20.49 6.62
C ASN A 172 -19.24 -21.13 5.71
N TYR A 173 -18.24 -20.38 5.27
CA TYR A 173 -17.22 -20.87 4.36
C TYR A 173 -15.97 -21.33 5.11
N ASN A 174 -15.27 -22.32 4.59
CA ASN A 174 -14.05 -22.86 5.19
C ASN A 174 -12.82 -21.94 5.01
N THR A 175 -12.82 -21.10 3.96
CA THR A 175 -11.74 -20.17 3.65
C THR A 175 -12.30 -18.87 3.06
N TYR A 176 -11.58 -17.77 3.22
CA TYR A 176 -11.94 -16.50 2.58
C TYR A 176 -11.94 -16.61 1.05
N MET A 177 -10.98 -17.32 0.47
CA MET A 177 -10.93 -17.56 -0.97
C MET A 177 -12.25 -18.19 -1.48
N LEU A 178 -12.73 -19.25 -0.79
CA LEU A 178 -14.00 -19.89 -1.18
C LEU A 178 -15.19 -18.95 -1.01
N LYS A 179 -15.23 -18.19 0.08
CA LYS A 179 -16.25 -17.15 0.31
C LYS A 179 -16.28 -16.17 -0.86
N GLU A 180 -15.13 -15.58 -1.20
CA GLU A 180 -15.01 -14.57 -2.25
C GLU A 180 -15.36 -15.12 -3.64
N ILE A 181 -15.01 -16.37 -3.93
CA ILE A 181 -15.44 -17.07 -5.15
C ILE A 181 -16.97 -17.15 -5.22
N MET A 182 -17.62 -17.51 -4.11
CA MET A 182 -19.08 -17.68 -4.07
C MET A 182 -19.84 -16.35 -4.03
N GLU A 183 -19.20 -15.28 -3.56
CA GLU A 183 -19.76 -13.92 -3.52
C GLU A 183 -19.64 -13.16 -4.85
N GLN A 184 -18.96 -13.70 -5.87
CA GLN A 184 -18.80 -13.02 -7.17
C GLN A 184 -20.10 -12.50 -7.79
N PRO A 185 -21.22 -13.25 -7.81
CA PRO A 185 -22.47 -12.73 -8.39
C PRO A 185 -22.96 -11.46 -7.69
N GLU A 186 -22.81 -11.41 -6.36
CA GLU A 186 -23.20 -10.24 -5.58
C GLU A 186 -22.20 -9.08 -5.76
N SER A 187 -20.91 -9.32 -5.69
CA SER A 187 -19.89 -8.29 -5.87
C SER A 187 -19.94 -7.65 -7.26
N LEU A 188 -20.23 -8.42 -8.31
CA LEU A 188 -20.48 -7.91 -9.66
C LEU A 188 -21.74 -7.04 -9.71
N SER A 189 -22.83 -7.48 -9.07
CA SER A 189 -24.08 -6.71 -8.99
C SER A 189 -23.87 -5.38 -8.27
N GLN A 190 -23.12 -5.38 -7.16
CA GLN A 190 -22.75 -4.18 -6.40
C GLN A 190 -21.91 -3.22 -7.25
N THR A 191 -20.93 -3.75 -7.98
CA THR A 191 -20.07 -2.95 -8.86
C THR A 191 -20.88 -2.27 -9.97
N MET A 192 -21.93 -2.90 -10.47
CA MET A 192 -22.79 -2.35 -11.52
C MET A 192 -23.89 -1.42 -11.01
N LEU A 193 -24.17 -1.42 -9.70
CA LEU A 193 -25.26 -0.68 -9.10
C LEU A 193 -25.13 0.83 -9.38
N GLY A 194 -26.21 1.41 -9.95
CA GLY A 194 -26.27 2.84 -10.28
C GLY A 194 -25.45 3.25 -11.51
N ARG A 195 -24.72 2.32 -12.15
CA ARG A 195 -23.89 2.60 -13.33
C ARG A 195 -24.56 2.25 -14.66
N ILE A 196 -25.55 1.38 -14.61
CA ILE A 196 -26.31 0.97 -15.79
C ILE A 196 -27.74 1.47 -15.64
N LYS A 197 -28.18 2.35 -16.54
CA LYS A 197 -29.52 2.88 -16.58
C LYS A 197 -29.94 3.08 -18.02
N ASP A 198 -31.11 2.54 -18.39
CA ASP A 198 -31.72 2.72 -19.73
C ASP A 198 -30.74 2.37 -20.88
N ASN A 199 -30.04 1.26 -20.78
CA ASN A 199 -28.95 0.81 -21.68
C ASN A 199 -27.77 1.77 -21.82
N ASN A 200 -27.64 2.75 -20.93
CA ASN A 200 -26.50 3.64 -20.87
C ASN A 200 -25.63 3.31 -19.66
N ILE A 201 -24.31 3.52 -19.81
CA ILE A 201 -23.34 3.38 -18.73
C ILE A 201 -22.97 4.78 -18.23
N THR A 202 -23.06 4.98 -16.92
CA THR A 202 -22.63 6.20 -16.27
C THR A 202 -21.49 5.90 -15.30
N LEU A 203 -20.31 6.46 -15.56
CA LEU A 203 -19.12 6.36 -14.72
C LEU A 203 -18.76 7.77 -14.24
N GLY A 204 -19.44 8.23 -13.19
CA GLY A 204 -19.35 9.62 -12.70
C GLY A 204 -17.92 10.06 -12.39
N GLY A 205 -17.08 9.15 -11.89
CA GLY A 205 -15.69 9.47 -11.53
C GLY A 205 -14.72 9.62 -12.72
N ILE A 206 -15.19 9.53 -13.98
CA ILE A 206 -14.35 9.78 -15.17
C ILE A 206 -15.03 10.68 -16.21
N GLN A 207 -16.15 11.31 -15.84
CA GLN A 207 -16.93 12.13 -16.78
C GLN A 207 -16.15 13.29 -17.38
N ASP A 208 -15.28 13.92 -16.58
CA ASP A 208 -14.48 15.07 -17.01
C ASP A 208 -13.38 14.67 -18.00
N TYR A 209 -13.11 13.37 -18.12
CA TYR A 209 -12.13 12.81 -19.06
C TYR A 209 -12.76 12.22 -20.33
N GLY A 210 -14.05 12.43 -20.57
CA GLY A 210 -14.76 11.93 -21.75
C GLY A 210 -14.08 12.34 -23.06
N GLN A 211 -13.76 13.61 -23.22
CA GLN A 211 -13.11 14.12 -24.44
C GLN A 211 -11.67 13.57 -24.61
N PRO A 212 -10.79 13.60 -23.61
CA PRO A 212 -9.48 12.94 -23.68
C PRO A 212 -9.55 11.45 -24.00
N LEU A 213 -10.54 10.73 -23.48
CA LEU A 213 -10.74 9.30 -23.79
C LEU A 213 -11.13 9.07 -25.26
N LEU A 214 -11.95 9.94 -25.83
CA LEU A 214 -12.33 9.88 -27.24
C LEU A 214 -11.19 10.21 -28.19
N GLU A 215 -10.25 11.05 -27.76
CA GLU A 215 -9.11 11.49 -28.57
C GLU A 215 -7.87 10.59 -28.42
N THR A 216 -7.84 9.70 -27.42
CA THR A 216 -6.69 8.84 -27.18
C THR A 216 -6.45 7.89 -28.35
N LYS A 217 -5.19 7.63 -28.62
CA LYS A 217 -4.74 6.72 -29.70
C LYS A 217 -4.09 5.45 -29.17
N ARG A 218 -3.86 5.40 -27.87
CA ARG A 218 -3.29 4.23 -27.19
C ARG A 218 -3.76 4.19 -25.75
N ILE A 219 -4.08 3.00 -25.28
CA ILE A 219 -4.41 2.72 -23.89
C ILE A 219 -3.33 1.80 -23.32
N ILE A 220 -2.87 2.09 -22.12
CA ILE A 220 -2.00 1.20 -21.35
C ILE A 220 -2.75 0.80 -20.08
N ILE A 221 -2.80 -0.49 -19.78
CA ILE A 221 -3.42 -1.01 -18.57
C ILE A 221 -2.33 -1.56 -17.66
N ILE A 222 -2.27 -1.11 -16.41
CA ILE A 222 -1.24 -1.49 -15.46
C ILE A 222 -1.89 -2.17 -14.25
N GLY A 223 -1.38 -3.33 -13.86
CA GLY A 223 -1.82 -4.05 -12.68
C GLY A 223 -0.83 -5.13 -12.23
N CYS A 224 -1.12 -5.77 -11.13
CA CYS A 224 -0.42 -6.96 -10.63
C CYS A 224 -1.42 -8.08 -10.39
N GLY A 225 -0.97 -9.34 -10.49
CA GLY A 225 -1.78 -10.52 -10.18
C GLY A 225 -3.08 -10.56 -10.99
N THR A 226 -4.20 -10.80 -10.32
CA THR A 226 -5.52 -10.89 -10.96
C THR A 226 -5.97 -9.58 -11.61
N SER A 227 -5.53 -8.43 -11.12
CA SER A 227 -5.76 -7.12 -11.76
C SER A 227 -5.10 -7.04 -13.14
N TRP A 228 -3.90 -7.60 -13.30
CA TRP A 228 -3.23 -7.71 -14.60
C TRP A 228 -4.00 -8.66 -15.54
N HIS A 229 -4.48 -9.79 -15.03
CA HIS A 229 -5.31 -10.71 -15.83
C HIS A 229 -6.63 -10.05 -16.29
N ALA A 230 -7.25 -9.23 -15.44
CA ALA A 230 -8.40 -8.43 -15.85
C ALA A 230 -8.06 -7.45 -16.97
N GLY A 231 -6.87 -6.87 -16.93
CA GLY A 231 -6.30 -6.04 -17.99
C GLY A 231 -6.21 -6.78 -19.33
N LEU A 232 -5.68 -8.01 -19.33
CA LEU A 232 -5.61 -8.84 -20.55
C LEU A 232 -6.99 -9.12 -21.17
N VAL A 233 -8.02 -9.33 -20.35
CA VAL A 233 -9.38 -9.49 -20.84
C VAL A 233 -9.90 -8.17 -21.43
N ALA A 234 -9.62 -7.04 -20.76
CA ALA A 234 -10.03 -5.72 -21.22
C ALA A 234 -9.38 -5.35 -22.56
N GLU A 235 -8.12 -5.72 -22.79
CA GLU A 235 -7.40 -5.53 -24.06
C GLU A 235 -8.22 -6.06 -25.25
N TYR A 236 -8.67 -7.32 -25.18
CA TYR A 236 -9.49 -7.93 -26.22
C TYR A 236 -10.77 -7.14 -26.50
N PHE A 237 -11.44 -6.66 -25.44
CA PHE A 237 -12.67 -5.88 -25.61
C PHE A 237 -12.41 -4.50 -26.20
N TYR A 238 -11.41 -3.78 -25.70
CA TYR A 238 -11.08 -2.45 -26.20
C TYR A 238 -10.63 -2.50 -27.66
N GLU A 239 -9.73 -3.40 -28.02
CA GLU A 239 -9.28 -3.55 -29.39
C GLU A 239 -10.41 -3.97 -30.34
N LYS A 240 -11.27 -4.88 -29.89
CA LYS A 240 -12.42 -5.33 -30.69
C LYS A 240 -13.43 -4.23 -30.95
N TYR A 241 -13.80 -3.48 -29.93
CA TYR A 241 -14.95 -2.56 -30.01
C TYR A 241 -14.54 -1.11 -30.25
N ILE A 242 -13.40 -0.66 -29.70
CA ILE A 242 -12.96 0.72 -29.77
C ILE A 242 -11.94 0.91 -30.90
N LYS A 243 -11.23 -0.15 -31.32
CA LYS A 243 -10.21 -0.15 -32.36
C LYS A 243 -9.01 0.74 -32.04
N ILE A 244 -8.62 0.80 -30.79
CA ILE A 244 -7.44 1.49 -30.28
C ILE A 244 -6.44 0.45 -29.78
N PRO A 245 -5.14 0.56 -30.08
CA PRO A 245 -4.12 -0.31 -29.51
C PRO A 245 -4.12 -0.26 -27.99
N VAL A 246 -4.07 -1.43 -27.36
CA VAL A 246 -4.00 -1.57 -25.90
C VAL A 246 -2.75 -2.36 -25.52
N GLU A 247 -2.04 -1.90 -24.52
CA GLU A 247 -0.89 -2.59 -23.95
C GLU A 247 -1.19 -2.93 -22.49
N VAL A 248 -0.97 -4.17 -22.09
CA VAL A 248 -1.21 -4.60 -20.70
C VAL A 248 0.11 -4.93 -20.03
N GLU A 249 0.45 -4.17 -19.00
CA GLU A 249 1.75 -4.20 -18.36
C GLU A 249 1.66 -4.70 -16.92
N TYR A 250 2.59 -5.58 -16.54
CA TYR A 250 2.84 -5.83 -15.14
C TYR A 250 3.44 -4.59 -14.48
N ALA A 251 2.88 -4.15 -13.38
CA ALA A 251 3.33 -2.94 -12.71
C ALA A 251 4.80 -3.04 -12.25
N SER A 252 5.24 -4.22 -11.82
CA SER A 252 6.65 -4.49 -11.47
C SER A 252 7.58 -4.30 -12.64
N GLU A 253 7.21 -4.79 -13.83
CA GLU A 253 8.03 -4.60 -15.04
C GLU A 253 7.99 -3.17 -15.52
N PHE A 254 6.80 -2.55 -15.55
CA PHE A 254 6.60 -1.17 -15.96
C PHE A 254 7.47 -0.18 -15.18
N ARG A 255 7.62 -0.39 -13.87
CA ARG A 255 8.41 0.53 -13.03
C ARG A 255 9.92 0.45 -13.27
N TYR A 256 10.44 -0.68 -13.73
CA TYR A 256 11.89 -0.88 -13.95
C TYR A 256 12.34 -0.75 -15.39
N ARG A 257 11.46 -0.98 -16.35
CA ARG A 257 11.75 -0.64 -17.74
C ARG A 257 11.52 0.86 -17.96
N PHE A 258 12.05 1.41 -19.01
CA PHE A 258 11.82 2.80 -19.40
C PHE A 258 10.62 2.90 -20.35
N PRO A 259 9.37 2.91 -19.84
CA PRO A 259 8.19 2.85 -20.69
C PRO A 259 8.13 4.10 -21.58
N ILE A 260 7.80 3.89 -22.85
CA ILE A 260 7.53 4.97 -23.79
C ILE A 260 6.09 5.42 -23.54
N ILE A 261 5.95 6.66 -23.09
CA ILE A 261 4.65 7.29 -22.82
C ILE A 261 4.62 8.59 -23.63
N ASN A 262 3.59 8.74 -24.43
CA ASN A 262 3.34 9.93 -25.24
C ASN A 262 2.29 10.82 -24.58
N LYS A 263 2.34 12.11 -24.90
CA LYS A 263 1.28 13.02 -24.50
C LYS A 263 -0.06 12.60 -25.13
N GLY A 264 -1.08 12.42 -24.31
CA GLY A 264 -2.39 11.94 -24.73
C GLY A 264 -2.60 10.43 -24.59
N ASP A 265 -1.57 9.66 -24.19
CA ASP A 265 -1.77 8.28 -23.77
C ASP A 265 -2.65 8.24 -22.52
N VAL A 266 -3.61 7.34 -22.49
CA VAL A 266 -4.46 7.06 -21.33
C VAL A 266 -3.98 5.78 -20.66
N ILE A 267 -3.75 5.86 -19.37
CA ILE A 267 -3.30 4.73 -18.56
C ILE A 267 -4.37 4.37 -17.55
N PHE A 268 -4.88 3.15 -17.62
CA PHE A 268 -5.73 2.58 -16.57
C PHE A 268 -4.89 1.81 -15.57
N VAL A 269 -5.05 2.15 -14.30
CA VAL A 269 -4.39 1.46 -13.20
C VAL A 269 -5.43 0.65 -12.44
N ILE A 270 -5.27 -0.68 -12.43
CA ILE A 270 -6.20 -1.59 -11.76
C ILE A 270 -5.58 -2.09 -10.46
N SER A 271 -6.27 -1.90 -9.36
CA SER A 271 -5.83 -2.39 -8.05
C SER A 271 -7.00 -2.60 -7.10
N GLN A 272 -7.09 -3.75 -6.49
CA GLN A 272 -8.09 -4.01 -5.46
C GLN A 272 -7.80 -3.19 -4.20
N SER A 273 -6.63 -3.38 -3.58
CA SER A 273 -6.24 -2.66 -2.36
C SER A 273 -5.96 -1.17 -2.58
N GLY A 274 -5.56 -0.80 -3.81
CA GLY A 274 -5.07 0.54 -4.13
C GLY A 274 -3.77 0.91 -3.41
N GLU A 275 -3.07 -0.09 -2.87
CA GLU A 275 -1.85 0.10 -2.06
C GLU A 275 -0.66 -0.75 -2.55
N THR A 276 -0.83 -1.51 -3.63
CA THR A 276 0.24 -2.33 -4.22
C THR A 276 1.43 -1.45 -4.59
N ALA A 277 2.59 -1.70 -4.00
CA ALA A 277 3.76 -0.83 -4.10
C ALA A 277 4.24 -0.63 -5.54
N ASP A 278 4.30 -1.70 -6.33
CA ASP A 278 4.71 -1.64 -7.74
C ASP A 278 3.71 -0.82 -8.58
N THR A 279 2.42 -1.06 -8.37
CA THR A 279 1.35 -0.33 -9.06
C THR A 279 1.36 1.16 -8.70
N LEU A 280 1.61 1.48 -7.43
CA LEU A 280 1.71 2.86 -6.96
C LEU A 280 2.90 3.59 -7.61
N GLU A 281 4.06 2.93 -7.70
CA GLU A 281 5.24 3.52 -8.33
C GLU A 281 5.08 3.64 -9.84
N ALA A 282 4.51 2.64 -10.51
CA ALA A 282 4.15 2.71 -11.92
C ALA A 282 3.21 3.91 -12.21
N THR A 283 2.22 4.15 -11.33
CA THR A 283 1.32 5.31 -11.40
C THR A 283 2.10 6.64 -11.31
N ARG A 284 3.07 6.75 -10.40
CA ARG A 284 3.91 7.95 -10.28
C ARG A 284 4.74 8.20 -11.53
N ILE A 285 5.35 7.15 -12.09
CA ILE A 285 6.13 7.22 -13.32
C ILE A 285 5.25 7.70 -14.48
N ALA A 286 4.06 7.12 -14.63
CA ALA A 286 3.11 7.49 -15.67
C ALA A 286 2.71 8.97 -15.58
N LYS A 287 2.32 9.45 -14.42
CA LYS A 287 1.97 10.86 -14.19
C LYS A 287 3.15 11.80 -14.43
N LYS A 288 4.34 11.46 -13.96
CA LYS A 288 5.54 12.27 -14.18
C LYS A 288 5.87 12.43 -15.65
N LYS A 289 5.52 11.46 -16.50
CA LYS A 289 5.69 11.50 -17.95
C LYS A 289 4.54 12.20 -18.69
N GLY A 290 3.51 12.65 -17.98
CA GLY A 290 2.40 13.45 -18.53
C GLY A 290 1.28 12.64 -19.16
N ALA A 291 1.16 11.35 -18.83
CA ALA A 291 -0.02 10.56 -19.17
C ALA A 291 -1.24 10.99 -18.36
N ILE A 292 -2.42 10.75 -18.92
CA ILE A 292 -3.68 10.75 -18.17
C ILE A 292 -3.80 9.41 -17.47
N VAL A 293 -3.88 9.41 -16.13
CA VAL A 293 -3.90 8.18 -15.35
C VAL A 293 -5.23 8.04 -14.62
N LEU A 294 -6.00 7.02 -14.98
CA LEU A 294 -7.32 6.72 -14.44
C LEU A 294 -7.27 5.46 -13.58
N GLY A 295 -7.86 5.53 -12.39
CA GLY A 295 -7.86 4.44 -11.43
C GLY A 295 -9.12 3.57 -11.52
N ILE A 296 -8.94 2.25 -11.52
CA ILE A 296 -10.02 1.28 -11.26
C ILE A 296 -9.64 0.58 -9.96
N VAL A 297 -10.21 1.06 -8.84
CA VAL A 297 -9.75 0.70 -7.51
C VAL A 297 -10.92 0.30 -6.63
N ASN A 298 -10.76 -0.72 -5.80
CA ASN A 298 -11.83 -1.11 -4.87
C ASN A 298 -11.78 -0.33 -3.55
N ALA A 299 -10.59 -0.17 -2.96
CA ALA A 299 -10.44 0.51 -1.67
C ALA A 299 -10.56 2.04 -1.79
N VAL A 300 -11.65 2.56 -1.25
CA VAL A 300 -11.93 4.01 -1.26
C VAL A 300 -10.88 4.79 -0.49
N GLY A 301 -10.35 5.86 -1.11
CA GLY A 301 -9.36 6.75 -0.47
C GLY A 301 -7.97 6.13 -0.33
N SER A 302 -7.68 5.02 -1.00
CA SER A 302 -6.35 4.40 -1.06
C SER A 302 -5.31 5.30 -1.74
N SER A 303 -4.03 4.93 -1.63
CA SER A 303 -2.94 5.73 -2.18
C SER A 303 -3.00 5.87 -3.70
N ILE A 304 -3.33 4.79 -4.42
CA ILE A 304 -3.50 4.83 -5.89
C ILE A 304 -4.69 5.70 -6.26
N ALA A 305 -5.84 5.54 -5.58
CA ALA A 305 -7.04 6.33 -5.84
C ALA A 305 -6.82 7.84 -5.63
N ARG A 306 -5.95 8.22 -4.68
CA ARG A 306 -5.60 9.65 -4.46
C ARG A 306 -4.55 10.17 -5.44
N LEU A 307 -3.78 9.28 -6.04
CA LEU A 307 -2.69 9.65 -6.94
C LEU A 307 -3.13 9.76 -8.40
N THR A 308 -4.11 8.97 -8.82
CA THR A 308 -4.71 9.03 -10.17
C THR A 308 -5.41 10.36 -10.40
N ASP A 309 -5.57 10.74 -11.66
CA ASP A 309 -6.26 11.99 -12.01
C ASP A 309 -7.75 11.89 -11.67
N GLU A 310 -8.36 10.77 -12.06
CA GLU A 310 -9.75 10.39 -11.78
C GLU A 310 -9.84 8.87 -11.74
N GLY A 311 -11.06 8.33 -11.54
CA GLY A 311 -11.25 6.87 -11.59
C GLY A 311 -12.60 6.39 -11.12
N CYS A 312 -12.72 5.07 -11.03
CA CYS A 312 -13.93 4.39 -10.56
C CYS A 312 -13.60 3.51 -9.36
N TYR A 313 -14.42 3.56 -8.32
CA TYR A 313 -14.38 2.59 -7.23
C TYR A 313 -15.24 1.37 -7.60
N LEU A 314 -14.73 0.17 -7.35
CA LEU A 314 -15.44 -1.06 -7.70
C LEU A 314 -16.61 -1.35 -6.75
N HIS A 315 -16.49 -1.01 -5.47
CA HIS A 315 -17.48 -1.35 -4.43
C HIS A 315 -17.76 -2.85 -4.33
N ALA A 316 -16.78 -3.69 -4.66
CA ALA A 316 -16.90 -5.15 -4.66
C ALA A 316 -16.81 -5.77 -3.26
N GLY A 317 -16.62 -4.97 -2.23
CA GLY A 317 -16.41 -5.43 -0.87
C GLY A 317 -14.93 -5.63 -0.53
N PRO A 318 -14.61 -6.03 0.73
CA PRO A 318 -13.25 -6.32 1.13
C PRO A 318 -12.75 -7.63 0.50
N GLU A 319 -11.48 -7.71 0.15
CA GLU A 319 -10.78 -8.93 -0.25
C GLU A 319 -9.79 -9.31 0.85
N ILE A 320 -9.83 -10.55 1.29
CA ILE A 320 -9.02 -11.10 2.38
C ILE A 320 -8.30 -12.37 1.91
N GLY A 321 -8.89 -13.11 0.98
CA GLY A 321 -8.32 -14.28 0.35
C GLY A 321 -7.12 -13.90 -0.54
N VAL A 322 -5.98 -14.59 -0.35
CA VAL A 322 -4.75 -14.37 -1.12
C VAL A 322 -4.33 -15.67 -1.79
#